data_8e237a106d12aed61d82a8716264f01d
#
_entry.id   8e237a106d12aed61d82a8716264f01d
#
_cell.length_a   1.000
_cell.length_b   1.000
_cell.length_c   1.000
_cell.angle_alpha   90.00
_cell.angle_beta   90.00
_cell.angle_gamma   90.00
#
_symmetry.space_group_name_H-M   'P 1'
#
loop_
_entity.id
_entity.type
_entity.pdbx_description
1 polymer ?
#
loop_
_entity_poly.entity_id
_entity_poly.type
_entity_poly.pdbx_seq_one_letter_code
_entity_poly.pdbx_strand_id
1 'polypeptide(L)'
;MDNFPHWVDHIIAFVFCIAIPLYAARQKSKGTSFIHFSSDQKKQIYISGSFSLFVMGAIVVSVWLIFKRPIAELGLTQPGNFRSWWWLAIIFVVVYLFDTVVSLSSKKGIDDTVENWKKRTPFLPTKNSELPEYFLLCFSAGVFEEIVYRGYLINYCWYLFDGNNYQQMIAVVLPALAFSIAHFYQGAKAVLKIFFLAVFFGYLLIYSGSLLIVMILHFLVDAVGGLLTIKYMKEVQQPGDENNFLQ
;
A
#
# COMPACT_ATOMS: atom_id res chain seq x y z
N MET A 1 -7.57 -23.77 14.87
CA MET A 1 -8.79 -22.98 14.54
C MET A 1 -9.85 -23.92 13.96
N ASP A 2 -10.70 -24.46 14.81
CA ASP A 2 -11.81 -25.27 14.34
C ASP A 2 -12.78 -24.36 13.55
N ASN A 3 -13.00 -24.65 12.27
CA ASN A 3 -13.83 -23.87 11.33
C ASN A 3 -13.20 -22.62 10.66
N PHE A 4 -11.90 -22.58 10.41
CA PHE A 4 -11.31 -21.59 9.50
C PHE A 4 -10.73 -22.30 8.26
N PRO A 5 -11.02 -21.83 7.02
CA PRO A 5 -11.93 -20.74 6.67
C PRO A 5 -13.42 -21.12 6.73
N HIS A 6 -14.28 -20.17 7.19
CA HIS A 6 -15.75 -20.25 7.15
C HIS A 6 -16.29 -19.61 5.85
N TRP A 7 -17.58 -19.83 5.50
CA TRP A 7 -18.16 -19.28 4.27
C TRP A 7 -18.01 -17.74 4.14
N VAL A 8 -18.06 -17.00 5.25
CA VAL A 8 -17.82 -15.54 5.29
C VAL A 8 -16.40 -15.21 4.85
N ASP A 9 -15.42 -16.04 5.20
CA ASP A 9 -14.02 -15.82 4.83
C ASP A 9 -13.83 -15.95 3.32
N HIS A 10 -14.56 -16.84 2.66
CA HIS A 10 -14.54 -16.97 1.21
C HIS A 10 -15.11 -15.72 0.52
N ILE A 11 -16.16 -15.09 1.09
CA ILE A 11 -16.69 -13.82 0.58
C ILE A 11 -15.66 -12.70 0.73
N ILE A 12 -15.04 -12.56 1.90
CA ILE A 12 -14.02 -11.54 2.15
C ILE A 12 -12.84 -11.74 1.20
N ALA A 13 -12.34 -12.98 1.09
CA ALA A 13 -11.24 -13.29 0.18
C ALA A 13 -11.62 -13.01 -1.28
N PHE A 14 -12.83 -13.34 -1.72
CA PHE A 14 -13.32 -13.00 -3.06
C PHE A 14 -13.31 -11.49 -3.30
N VAL A 15 -13.80 -10.69 -2.33
CA VAL A 15 -13.83 -9.23 -2.46
C VAL A 15 -12.42 -8.66 -2.61
N PHE A 16 -11.49 -9.02 -1.73
CA PHE A 16 -10.16 -8.43 -1.72
C PHE A 16 -9.18 -9.04 -2.73
N CYS A 17 -9.31 -10.33 -3.06
CA CYS A 17 -8.41 -10.97 -4.01
C CYS A 17 -8.91 -10.90 -5.46
N ILE A 18 -10.21 -10.70 -5.69
CA ILE A 18 -10.79 -10.76 -7.04
C ILE A 18 -11.57 -9.49 -7.38
N ALA A 19 -12.59 -9.11 -6.61
CA ALA A 19 -13.50 -8.04 -7.00
C ALA A 19 -12.80 -6.67 -7.05
N ILE A 20 -12.05 -6.30 -6.00
CA ILE A 20 -11.30 -5.03 -5.94
C ILE A 20 -10.20 -4.97 -7.02
N PRO A 21 -9.32 -5.98 -7.19
CA PRO A 21 -8.33 -5.99 -8.26
C PRO A 21 -8.94 -5.90 -9.67
N LEU A 22 -10.02 -6.62 -9.93
CA LEU A 22 -10.71 -6.54 -11.24
C LEU A 22 -11.32 -5.16 -11.48
N TYR A 23 -11.92 -4.56 -10.45
CA TYR A 23 -12.45 -3.20 -10.53
C TYR A 23 -11.33 -2.19 -10.84
N ALA A 24 -10.21 -2.26 -10.13
CA ALA A 24 -9.06 -1.39 -10.34
C ALA A 24 -8.46 -1.57 -11.75
N ALA A 25 -8.35 -2.80 -12.24
CA ALA A 25 -7.87 -3.08 -13.58
C ALA A 25 -8.78 -2.50 -14.67
N ARG A 26 -10.12 -2.52 -14.48
CA ARG A 26 -11.10 -1.94 -15.42
C ARG A 26 -11.08 -0.42 -15.46
N GLN A 27 -10.79 0.26 -14.36
CA GLN A 27 -10.72 1.73 -14.31
C GLN A 27 -9.64 2.31 -15.22
N LYS A 28 -8.54 1.58 -15.46
CA LYS A 28 -7.45 2.01 -16.35
C LYS A 28 -7.90 2.23 -17.80
N SER A 29 -8.94 1.54 -18.28
CA SER A 29 -9.38 1.63 -19.69
C SER A 29 -9.99 2.98 -20.06
N LYS A 30 -10.32 3.81 -19.07
CA LYS A 30 -10.98 5.12 -19.26
C LYS A 30 -9.97 6.26 -19.29
N GLY A 31 -9.02 6.27 -20.21
CA GLY A 31 -8.03 7.33 -20.50
C GLY A 31 -7.92 8.47 -19.47
N THR A 32 -6.76 8.60 -18.82
CA THR A 32 -6.50 9.69 -17.88
C THR A 32 -6.20 10.98 -18.63
N SER A 33 -7.21 11.85 -18.81
CA SER A 33 -6.96 13.29 -18.93
C SER A 33 -6.26 13.77 -17.63
N PHE A 34 -5.36 14.74 -17.74
CA PHE A 34 -4.71 15.35 -16.56
C PHE A 34 -5.80 15.91 -15.64
N ILE A 35 -6.08 15.18 -14.55
CA ILE A 35 -7.04 15.63 -13.55
C ILE A 35 -6.27 16.50 -12.55
N HIS A 36 -6.65 17.77 -12.44
CA HIS A 36 -6.13 18.68 -11.44
C HIS A 36 -7.08 18.68 -10.23
N PHE A 37 -6.59 18.30 -9.05
CA PHE A 37 -7.34 18.40 -7.81
C PHE A 37 -6.94 19.67 -7.05
N SER A 38 -7.93 20.43 -6.58
CA SER A 38 -7.70 21.51 -5.62
C SER A 38 -7.22 20.94 -4.27
N SER A 39 -6.63 21.77 -3.43
CA SER A 39 -6.18 21.37 -2.08
C SER A 39 -7.33 20.78 -1.26
N ASP A 40 -8.52 21.38 -1.32
CA ASP A 40 -9.69 20.89 -0.60
C ASP A 40 -10.21 19.55 -1.13
N GLN A 41 -10.18 19.35 -2.46
CA GLN A 41 -10.51 18.05 -3.05
C GLN A 41 -9.52 16.97 -2.62
N LYS A 42 -8.22 17.26 -2.57
CA LYS A 42 -7.21 16.32 -2.07
C LYS A 42 -7.46 15.94 -0.61
N LYS A 43 -7.71 16.92 0.26
CA LYS A 43 -8.03 16.68 1.67
C LYS A 43 -9.28 15.81 1.83
N GLN A 44 -10.33 16.04 1.04
CA GLN A 44 -11.51 15.18 1.02
C GLN A 44 -11.19 13.76 0.58
N ILE A 45 -10.34 13.57 -0.44
CA ILE A 45 -9.87 12.25 -0.87
C ILE A 45 -9.12 11.55 0.27
N TYR A 46 -8.24 12.27 0.98
CA TYR A 46 -7.48 11.68 2.09
C TYR A 46 -8.40 11.25 3.24
N ILE A 47 -9.32 12.10 3.66
CA ILE A 47 -10.26 11.78 4.75
C ILE A 47 -11.20 10.63 4.35
N SER A 48 -11.80 10.68 3.16
CA SER A 48 -12.71 9.63 2.69
C SER A 48 -11.99 8.31 2.44
N GLY A 49 -10.76 8.36 1.92
CA GLY A 49 -9.89 7.20 1.76
C GLY A 49 -9.55 6.57 3.11
N SER A 50 -9.12 7.38 4.10
CA SER A 50 -8.84 6.92 5.46
C SER A 50 -10.05 6.25 6.10
N PHE A 51 -11.22 6.84 5.96
CA PHE A 51 -12.47 6.25 6.48
C PHE A 51 -12.81 4.93 5.79
N SER A 52 -12.64 4.85 4.47
CA SER A 52 -12.90 3.62 3.72
C SER A 52 -11.95 2.49 4.14
N LEU A 53 -10.68 2.80 4.33
CA LEU A 53 -9.67 1.84 4.82
C LEU A 53 -9.98 1.38 6.25
N PHE A 54 -10.38 2.30 7.12
CA PHE A 54 -10.81 1.98 8.49
C PHE A 54 -12.01 1.01 8.47
N VAL A 55 -13.05 1.29 7.66
CA VAL A 55 -14.23 0.42 7.56
C VAL A 55 -13.82 -0.97 7.06
N MET A 56 -12.95 -1.03 6.06
CA MET A 56 -12.43 -2.28 5.51
C MET A 56 -11.72 -3.13 6.59
N GLY A 57 -10.79 -2.53 7.33
CA GLY A 57 -10.08 -3.21 8.41
C GLY A 57 -11.01 -3.58 9.57
N ALA A 58 -11.95 -2.69 9.93
CA ALA A 58 -12.92 -2.94 11.00
C ALA A 58 -13.83 -4.14 10.67
N ILE A 59 -14.28 -4.30 9.42
CA ILE A 59 -15.05 -5.47 8.98
C ILE A 59 -14.23 -6.75 9.20
N VAL A 60 -12.98 -6.78 8.75
CA VAL A 60 -12.11 -7.95 8.89
C VAL A 60 -11.87 -8.31 10.35
N VAL A 61 -11.52 -7.32 11.18
CA VAL A 61 -11.30 -7.54 12.62
C VAL A 61 -12.59 -7.98 13.31
N SER A 62 -13.75 -7.40 12.96
CA SER A 62 -15.03 -7.78 13.53
C SER A 62 -15.38 -9.24 13.22
N VAL A 63 -15.22 -9.66 11.96
CA VAL A 63 -15.43 -11.05 11.56
C VAL A 63 -14.48 -11.98 12.32
N TRP A 64 -13.20 -11.60 12.44
CA TRP A 64 -12.21 -12.36 13.20
C TRP A 64 -12.63 -12.60 14.65
N LEU A 65 -13.10 -11.55 15.33
CA LEU A 65 -13.56 -11.59 16.72
C LEU A 65 -14.88 -12.33 16.91
N ILE A 66 -15.85 -12.18 15.99
CA ILE A 66 -17.13 -12.90 16.03
C ILE A 66 -16.89 -14.42 16.03
N PHE A 67 -15.93 -14.89 15.24
CA PHE A 67 -15.54 -16.30 15.23
C PHE A 67 -14.56 -16.67 16.35
N LYS A 68 -14.33 -15.79 17.34
CA LYS A 68 -13.48 -16.01 18.52
C LYS A 68 -12.05 -16.45 18.18
N ARG A 69 -11.51 -15.94 17.06
CA ARG A 69 -10.14 -16.24 16.63
C ARG A 69 -9.13 -15.41 17.42
N PRO A 70 -7.96 -15.96 17.79
CA PRO A 70 -6.95 -15.20 18.53
C PRO A 70 -6.43 -14.01 17.71
N ILE A 71 -6.42 -12.82 18.30
CA ILE A 71 -5.90 -11.60 17.64
C ILE A 71 -4.42 -11.71 17.29
N ALA A 72 -3.67 -12.47 18.09
CA ALA A 72 -2.25 -12.74 17.82
C ALA A 72 -2.02 -13.42 16.46
N GLU A 73 -2.97 -14.21 15.97
CA GLU A 73 -2.87 -14.87 14.67
C GLU A 73 -3.06 -13.91 13.50
N LEU A 74 -3.73 -12.75 13.69
CA LEU A 74 -3.69 -11.65 12.74
C LEU A 74 -2.32 -10.95 12.69
N GLY A 75 -1.38 -11.32 13.54
CA GLY A 75 -0.10 -10.63 13.69
C GLY A 75 -0.18 -9.35 14.53
N LEU A 76 -1.33 -9.07 15.18
CA LEU A 76 -1.50 -7.92 16.09
C LEU A 76 -0.90 -8.27 17.47
N THR A 77 0.40 -8.47 17.48
CA THR A 77 1.21 -8.87 18.64
C THR A 77 2.58 -8.21 18.57
N GLN A 78 3.31 -8.25 19.68
CA GLN A 78 4.69 -7.79 19.71
C GLN A 78 5.56 -8.64 18.77
N PRO A 79 6.56 -8.06 18.11
CA PRO A 79 7.50 -8.81 17.29
C PRO A 79 8.21 -9.89 18.09
N GLY A 80 8.40 -11.05 17.48
CA GLY A 80 9.18 -12.15 18.04
C GLY A 80 10.67 -11.82 18.18
N ASN A 81 11.50 -12.87 18.25
CA ASN A 81 12.93 -12.70 18.44
C ASN A 81 13.54 -11.76 17.39
N PHE A 82 14.14 -10.65 17.85
CA PHE A 82 14.76 -9.64 16.99
C PHE A 82 15.75 -10.23 15.97
N ARG A 83 16.50 -11.26 16.36
CA ARG A 83 17.49 -11.90 15.47
C ARG A 83 16.90 -12.55 14.22
N SER A 84 15.61 -12.86 14.19
CA SER A 84 14.98 -13.55 13.07
C SER A 84 14.52 -12.61 11.92
N TRP A 85 14.32 -11.33 12.17
CA TRP A 85 13.66 -10.43 11.19
C TRP A 85 14.35 -9.10 10.94
N TRP A 86 15.19 -8.56 11.86
CA TRP A 86 15.75 -7.21 11.73
C TRP A 86 16.56 -7.00 10.44
N TRP A 87 17.28 -8.02 10.00
CA TRP A 87 18.09 -7.96 8.79
C TRP A 87 17.21 -7.79 7.52
N LEU A 88 16.00 -8.40 7.51
CA LEU A 88 15.01 -8.16 6.46
C LEU A 88 14.60 -6.70 6.46
N ALA A 89 14.24 -6.12 7.61
CA ALA A 89 13.85 -4.72 7.69
C ALA A 89 14.97 -3.79 7.18
N ILE A 90 16.23 -4.07 7.50
CA ILE A 90 17.37 -3.31 6.98
C ILE A 90 17.52 -3.47 5.47
N ILE A 91 17.46 -4.69 4.94
CA ILE A 91 17.51 -4.91 3.48
C ILE A 91 16.42 -4.11 2.80
N PHE A 92 15.21 -4.14 3.33
CA PHE A 92 14.10 -3.34 2.79
C PHE A 92 14.44 -1.85 2.75
N VAL A 93 14.87 -1.28 3.86
CA VAL A 93 15.22 0.15 3.93
C VAL A 93 16.33 0.49 2.95
N VAL A 94 17.37 -0.33 2.85
CA VAL A 94 18.49 -0.11 1.91
C VAL A 94 18.01 -0.15 0.46
N VAL A 95 17.21 -1.16 0.08
CA VAL A 95 16.69 -1.29 -1.29
C VAL A 95 15.74 -0.14 -1.62
N TYR A 96 14.86 0.25 -0.69
CA TYR A 96 13.94 1.37 -0.87
C TYR A 96 14.68 2.70 -1.04
N LEU A 97 15.68 2.97 -0.19
CA LEU A 97 16.49 4.18 -0.30
C LEU A 97 17.30 4.19 -1.60
N PHE A 98 17.90 3.05 -1.98
CA PHE A 98 18.64 2.92 -3.22
C PHE A 98 17.74 3.22 -4.44
N ASP A 99 16.57 2.59 -4.53
CA ASP A 99 15.61 2.84 -5.63
C ASP A 99 15.20 4.33 -5.68
N THR A 100 14.94 4.93 -4.52
CA THR A 100 14.57 6.34 -4.40
C THR A 100 15.71 7.26 -4.86
N VAL A 101 16.93 7.02 -4.39
CA VAL A 101 18.11 7.79 -4.76
C VAL A 101 18.39 7.67 -6.25
N VAL A 102 18.38 6.46 -6.82
CA VAL A 102 18.58 6.23 -8.25
C VAL A 102 17.53 6.96 -9.08
N SER A 103 16.26 6.90 -8.68
CA SER A 103 15.16 7.56 -9.39
C SER A 103 15.26 9.09 -9.37
N LEU A 104 15.91 9.67 -8.35
CA LEU A 104 16.03 11.11 -8.14
C LEU A 104 17.46 11.65 -8.31
N SER A 105 18.41 10.84 -8.82
CA SER A 105 19.82 11.23 -8.94
C SER A 105 20.14 12.04 -10.19
N SER A 106 19.27 12.07 -11.19
CA SER A 106 19.47 12.80 -12.44
C SER A 106 18.27 13.68 -12.76
N LYS A 107 18.52 14.78 -13.49
CA LYS A 107 17.43 15.67 -13.93
C LYS A 107 16.36 14.90 -14.71
N LYS A 108 16.76 14.04 -15.64
CA LYS A 108 15.83 13.18 -16.39
C LYS A 108 15.02 12.26 -15.47
N GLY A 109 15.66 11.63 -14.47
CA GLY A 109 14.97 10.76 -13.51
C GLY A 109 13.96 11.53 -12.67
N ILE A 110 14.27 12.75 -12.26
CA ILE A 110 13.35 13.65 -11.55
C ILE A 110 12.17 14.01 -12.45
N ASP A 111 12.43 14.47 -13.69
CA ASP A 111 11.39 14.87 -14.64
C ASP A 111 10.44 13.69 -14.95
N ASP A 112 10.97 12.52 -15.25
CA ASP A 112 10.19 11.29 -15.50
C ASP A 112 9.34 10.89 -14.27
N THR A 113 9.90 11.04 -13.07
CA THR A 113 9.21 10.72 -11.80
C THR A 113 8.08 11.70 -11.54
N VAL A 114 8.31 12.99 -11.65
CA VAL A 114 7.33 14.06 -11.47
C VAL A 114 6.21 13.95 -12.50
N GLU A 115 6.54 13.69 -13.78
CA GLU A 115 5.53 13.46 -14.82
C GLU A 115 4.64 12.25 -14.47
N ASN A 116 5.24 11.16 -14.01
CA ASN A 116 4.49 9.99 -13.60
C ASN A 116 3.57 10.27 -12.41
N TRP A 117 4.01 11.03 -11.40
CA TRP A 117 3.18 11.46 -10.28
C TRP A 117 1.99 12.31 -10.75
N LYS A 118 2.24 13.33 -11.58
CA LYS A 118 1.18 14.18 -12.15
C LYS A 118 0.14 13.38 -12.93
N LYS A 119 0.59 12.37 -13.66
CA LYS A 119 -0.27 11.57 -14.57
C LYS A 119 -1.01 10.44 -13.85
N ARG A 120 -0.38 9.79 -12.87
CA ARG A 120 -0.90 8.55 -12.26
C ARG A 120 -1.45 8.74 -10.86
N THR A 121 -0.89 9.65 -10.12
CA THR A 121 -1.24 9.91 -8.72
C THR A 121 -1.43 11.41 -8.45
N PRO A 122 -2.32 12.09 -9.22
CA PRO A 122 -2.50 13.54 -9.13
C PRO A 122 -3.04 14.02 -7.77
N PHE A 123 -3.49 13.08 -6.94
CA PHE A 123 -3.94 13.34 -5.57
C PHE A 123 -2.79 13.44 -4.56
N LEU A 124 -1.53 13.12 -4.91
CA LEU A 124 -0.41 13.28 -3.98
C LEU A 124 -0.23 14.73 -3.51
N PRO A 125 0.26 14.96 -2.28
CA PRO A 125 0.36 16.31 -1.72
C PRO A 125 1.37 17.16 -2.49
N THR A 126 1.01 18.41 -2.71
CA THR A 126 1.87 19.42 -3.35
C THR A 126 2.14 20.62 -2.45
N LYS A 127 1.43 20.72 -1.32
CA LYS A 127 1.55 21.79 -0.32
C LYS A 127 1.66 21.19 1.08
N ASN A 128 2.43 21.88 1.95
CA ASN A 128 2.55 21.46 3.35
C ASN A 128 1.20 21.46 4.11
N SER A 129 0.25 22.32 3.69
CA SER A 129 -1.09 22.37 4.28
C SER A 129 -1.97 21.14 4.00
N GLU A 130 -1.51 20.25 3.13
CA GLU A 130 -2.20 18.99 2.78
C GLU A 130 -1.65 17.80 3.60
N LEU A 131 -0.51 17.98 4.30
CA LEU A 131 0.19 16.91 5.01
C LEU A 131 -0.59 16.28 6.17
N PRO A 132 -1.30 17.01 7.01
CA PRO A 132 -2.00 16.39 8.14
C PRO A 132 -3.00 15.33 7.70
N GLU A 133 -3.86 15.65 6.73
CA GLU A 133 -4.85 14.71 6.20
C GLU A 133 -4.19 13.62 5.35
N TYR A 134 -3.10 13.93 4.65
CA TYR A 134 -2.32 12.94 3.92
C TYR A 134 -1.66 11.92 4.85
N PHE A 135 -1.06 12.35 5.96
CA PHE A 135 -0.49 11.42 6.95
C PHE A 135 -1.55 10.57 7.63
N LEU A 136 -2.78 11.09 7.81
CA LEU A 136 -3.90 10.27 8.25
C LEU A 136 -4.18 9.15 7.23
N LEU A 137 -4.15 9.46 5.92
CA LEU A 137 -4.30 8.44 4.87
C LEU A 137 -3.15 7.43 4.90
N CYS A 138 -1.90 7.88 5.01
CA CYS A 138 -0.73 6.99 5.10
C CYS A 138 -0.82 6.04 6.32
N PHE A 139 -1.24 6.60 7.47
CA PHE A 139 -1.46 5.79 8.68
C PHE A 139 -2.58 4.76 8.46
N SER A 140 -3.69 5.18 7.89
CA SER A 140 -4.81 4.29 7.61
C SER A 140 -4.44 3.19 6.63
N ALA A 141 -3.67 3.50 5.57
CA ALA A 141 -3.16 2.52 4.63
C ALA A 141 -2.19 1.55 5.33
N GLY A 142 -1.18 2.08 6.01
CA GLY A 142 -0.19 1.26 6.72
C GLY A 142 -0.80 0.34 7.78
N VAL A 143 -1.94 0.70 8.39
CA VAL A 143 -2.60 -0.14 9.39
C VAL A 143 -3.62 -1.08 8.75
N PHE A 144 -4.60 -0.56 8.05
CA PHE A 144 -5.77 -1.34 7.66
C PHE A 144 -5.53 -2.21 6.43
N GLU A 145 -4.71 -1.78 5.48
CA GLU A 145 -4.31 -2.65 4.37
C GLU A 145 -3.44 -3.80 4.86
N GLU A 146 -2.55 -3.56 5.83
CA GLU A 146 -1.74 -4.64 6.39
C GLU A 146 -2.58 -5.66 7.18
N ILE A 147 -3.58 -5.20 7.95
CA ILE A 147 -4.54 -6.10 8.62
C ILE A 147 -5.25 -7.00 7.60
N VAL A 148 -5.71 -6.43 6.49
CA VAL A 148 -6.44 -7.19 5.47
C VAL A 148 -5.52 -8.11 4.67
N TYR A 149 -4.49 -7.56 4.05
CA TYR A 149 -3.68 -8.32 3.09
C TYR A 149 -2.64 -9.22 3.75
N ARG A 150 -2.03 -8.79 4.85
CA ARG A 150 -0.99 -9.58 5.54
C ARG A 150 -1.56 -10.33 6.73
N GLY A 151 -2.33 -9.67 7.58
CA GLY A 151 -2.93 -10.33 8.73
C GLY A 151 -3.98 -11.39 8.34
N TYR A 152 -4.96 -11.00 7.53
CA TYR A 152 -6.11 -11.84 7.24
C TYR A 152 -5.91 -12.76 6.02
N LEU A 153 -5.57 -12.21 4.85
CA LEU A 153 -5.51 -12.99 3.61
C LEU A 153 -4.35 -13.98 3.57
N ILE A 154 -3.19 -13.69 4.19
CA ILE A 154 -2.12 -14.67 4.33
C ILE A 154 -2.60 -15.86 5.17
N ASN A 155 -3.26 -15.60 6.31
CA ASN A 155 -3.86 -16.68 7.11
C ASN A 155 -4.91 -17.47 6.32
N TYR A 156 -5.80 -16.76 5.62
CA TYR A 156 -6.82 -17.40 4.78
C TYR A 156 -6.18 -18.35 3.75
N CYS A 157 -5.21 -17.90 3.00
CA CYS A 157 -4.50 -18.73 2.03
C CYS A 157 -3.70 -19.85 2.70
N TRP A 158 -3.10 -19.58 3.85
CA TRP A 158 -2.36 -20.60 4.62
C TRP A 158 -3.26 -21.79 4.96
N TYR A 159 -4.44 -21.57 5.51
CA TYR A 159 -5.37 -22.64 5.86
C TYR A 159 -6.06 -23.25 4.63
N LEU A 160 -6.36 -22.46 3.60
CA LEU A 160 -6.99 -22.95 2.38
C LEU A 160 -6.10 -23.95 1.62
N PHE A 161 -4.78 -23.76 1.66
CA PHE A 161 -3.79 -24.59 0.98
C PHE A 161 -3.00 -25.48 1.95
N ASP A 162 -3.59 -25.81 3.11
CA ASP A 162 -2.96 -26.70 4.09
C ASP A 162 -2.58 -28.05 3.47
N GLY A 163 -1.41 -28.56 3.88
CA GLY A 163 -0.83 -29.79 3.33
C GLY A 163 -0.19 -29.67 1.94
N ASN A 164 -0.22 -28.49 1.31
CA ASN A 164 0.46 -28.27 0.04
C ASN A 164 1.95 -27.92 0.26
N ASN A 165 2.85 -28.55 -0.52
CA ASN A 165 4.29 -28.30 -0.42
C ASN A 165 4.69 -26.84 -0.65
N TYR A 166 3.86 -26.03 -1.31
CA TYR A 166 4.07 -24.60 -1.60
C TYR A 166 3.18 -23.69 -0.76
N GLN A 167 2.57 -24.20 0.31
CA GLN A 167 1.60 -23.48 1.17
C GLN A 167 2.07 -22.08 1.55
N GLN A 168 3.28 -21.95 2.10
CA GLN A 168 3.83 -20.66 2.51
C GLN A 168 3.99 -19.68 1.34
N MET A 169 4.50 -20.17 0.21
CA MET A 169 4.68 -19.34 -0.99
C MET A 169 3.32 -18.87 -1.52
N ILE A 170 2.35 -19.76 -1.63
CA ILE A 170 1.00 -19.44 -2.10
C ILE A 170 0.34 -18.42 -1.17
N ALA A 171 0.45 -18.62 0.15
CA ALA A 171 -0.13 -17.74 1.15
C ALA A 171 0.42 -16.31 1.07
N VAL A 172 1.67 -16.12 0.70
CA VAL A 172 2.28 -14.80 0.53
C VAL A 172 2.01 -14.21 -0.87
N VAL A 173 2.17 -15.01 -1.92
CA VAL A 173 2.16 -14.52 -3.31
C VAL A 173 0.75 -14.14 -3.77
N LEU A 174 -0.30 -14.91 -3.42
CA LEU A 174 -1.66 -14.61 -3.87
C LEU A 174 -2.19 -13.28 -3.32
N PRO A 175 -2.12 -12.97 -2.00
CA PRO A 175 -2.52 -11.67 -1.49
C PRO A 175 -1.65 -10.53 -2.02
N ALA A 176 -0.33 -10.76 -2.23
CA ALA A 176 0.57 -9.77 -2.80
C ALA A 176 0.20 -9.43 -4.25
N LEU A 177 -0.18 -10.42 -5.05
CA LEU A 177 -0.65 -10.22 -6.42
C LEU A 177 -1.96 -9.43 -6.43
N ALA A 178 -2.93 -9.79 -5.60
CA ALA A 178 -4.19 -9.08 -5.47
C ALA A 178 -3.98 -7.61 -5.06
N PHE A 179 -3.15 -7.37 -4.04
CA PHE A 179 -2.78 -6.04 -3.57
C PHE A 179 -2.13 -5.19 -4.67
N SER A 180 -1.19 -5.74 -5.40
CA SER A 180 -0.50 -5.02 -6.46
C SER A 180 -1.41 -4.67 -7.63
N ILE A 181 -2.33 -5.58 -8.01
CA ILE A 181 -3.32 -5.32 -9.07
C ILE A 181 -4.33 -4.25 -8.64
N ALA A 182 -4.73 -4.20 -7.36
CA ALA A 182 -5.58 -3.14 -6.83
C ALA A 182 -4.95 -1.75 -7.01
N HIS A 183 -3.61 -1.66 -7.10
CA HIS A 183 -2.85 -0.43 -7.34
C HIS A 183 -2.56 -0.17 -8.84
N PHE A 184 -3.27 -0.83 -9.75
CA PHE A 184 -3.00 -0.73 -11.19
C PHE A 184 -3.16 0.69 -11.77
N TYR A 185 -3.89 1.56 -11.10
CA TYR A 185 -4.00 2.98 -11.44
C TYR A 185 -2.64 3.71 -11.43
N GLN A 186 -1.68 3.24 -10.64
CA GLN A 186 -0.31 3.78 -10.58
C GLN A 186 0.55 3.38 -11.79
N GLY A 187 0.09 2.45 -12.64
CA GLY A 187 0.76 1.98 -13.84
C GLY A 187 1.56 0.68 -13.63
N ALA A 188 1.85 -0.02 -14.74
CA ALA A 188 2.42 -1.36 -14.70
C ALA A 188 3.79 -1.46 -13.97
N LYS A 189 4.65 -0.45 -14.10
CA LYS A 189 5.95 -0.42 -13.38
C LYS A 189 5.74 -0.33 -11.87
N ALA A 190 4.77 0.48 -11.43
CA ALA A 190 4.43 0.60 -10.01
C ALA A 190 3.82 -0.71 -9.48
N VAL A 191 2.92 -1.34 -10.24
CA VAL A 191 2.34 -2.66 -9.88
C VAL A 191 3.42 -3.70 -9.63
N LEU A 192 4.44 -3.76 -10.49
CA LEU A 192 5.55 -4.70 -10.30
C LEU A 192 6.37 -4.39 -9.03
N LYS A 193 6.66 -3.11 -8.77
CA LYS A 193 7.34 -2.69 -7.53
C LYS A 193 6.51 -3.02 -6.29
N ILE A 194 5.21 -2.70 -6.33
CA ILE A 194 4.27 -2.98 -5.23
C ILE A 194 4.14 -4.49 -5.00
N PHE A 195 4.17 -5.31 -6.05
CA PHE A 195 4.13 -6.76 -5.91
C PHE A 195 5.34 -7.28 -5.11
N PHE A 196 6.56 -6.91 -5.51
CA PHE A 196 7.76 -7.33 -4.78
C PHE A 196 7.79 -6.81 -3.35
N LEU A 197 7.38 -5.56 -3.13
CA LEU A 197 7.23 -4.99 -1.80
C LEU A 197 6.21 -5.76 -0.96
N ALA A 198 5.07 -6.11 -1.55
CA ALA A 198 4.02 -6.86 -0.88
C ALA A 198 4.45 -8.29 -0.50
N VAL A 199 5.18 -8.97 -1.38
CA VAL A 199 5.80 -10.27 -1.09
C VAL A 199 6.80 -10.15 0.05
N PHE A 200 7.64 -9.12 0.01
CA PHE A 200 8.62 -8.86 1.06
C PHE A 200 7.96 -8.63 2.42
N PHE A 201 6.91 -7.81 2.48
CA PHE A 201 6.13 -7.57 3.68
C PHE A 201 5.44 -8.84 4.21
N GLY A 202 4.97 -9.71 3.31
CA GLY A 202 4.43 -11.01 3.70
C GLY A 202 5.47 -11.89 4.41
N TYR A 203 6.68 -11.99 3.86
CA TYR A 203 7.76 -12.73 4.52
C TYR A 203 8.21 -12.05 5.82
N LEU A 204 8.29 -10.72 5.86
CA LEU A 204 8.62 -9.98 7.08
C LEU A 204 7.62 -10.25 8.20
N LEU A 205 6.31 -10.34 7.89
CA LEU A 205 5.30 -10.79 8.84
C LEU A 205 5.60 -12.21 9.34
N ILE A 206 5.85 -13.17 8.44
CA ILE A 206 6.10 -14.56 8.82
C ILE A 206 7.33 -14.67 9.75
N TYR A 207 8.41 -13.96 9.45
CA TYR A 207 9.64 -14.02 10.26
C TYR A 207 9.57 -13.21 11.56
N SER A 208 8.84 -12.10 11.58
CA SER A 208 8.67 -11.28 12.79
C SER A 208 7.52 -11.77 13.70
N GLY A 209 6.53 -12.44 13.12
CA GLY A 209 5.28 -12.79 13.78
C GLY A 209 4.40 -11.57 14.09
N SER A 210 4.72 -10.37 13.55
CA SER A 210 4.05 -9.12 13.92
C SER A 210 3.80 -8.21 12.74
N LEU A 211 2.56 -7.70 12.63
CA LEU A 211 2.20 -6.66 11.68
C LEU A 211 2.82 -5.29 12.03
N LEU A 212 3.17 -5.03 13.28
CA LEU A 212 3.62 -3.70 13.72
C LEU A 212 4.81 -3.20 12.89
N ILE A 213 5.78 -4.08 12.60
CA ILE A 213 6.94 -3.71 11.80
C ILE A 213 6.55 -3.38 10.37
N VAL A 214 5.66 -4.18 9.78
CA VAL A 214 5.18 -3.98 8.41
C VAL A 214 4.36 -2.71 8.31
N MET A 215 3.47 -2.44 9.28
CA MET A 215 2.66 -1.22 9.38
C MET A 215 3.53 0.04 9.44
N ILE A 216 4.59 0.01 10.26
CA ILE A 216 5.53 1.13 10.37
C ILE A 216 6.26 1.37 9.05
N LEU A 217 6.77 0.31 8.42
CA LEU A 217 7.49 0.44 7.15
C LEU A 217 6.57 0.92 6.02
N HIS A 218 5.33 0.42 5.95
CA HIS A 218 4.34 0.87 4.98
C HIS A 218 4.02 2.36 5.16
N PHE A 219 3.68 2.78 6.39
CA PHE A 219 3.47 4.19 6.70
C PHE A 219 4.65 5.06 6.26
N LEU A 220 5.89 4.65 6.56
CA LEU A 220 7.09 5.40 6.21
C LEU A 220 7.28 5.52 4.70
N VAL A 221 7.03 4.46 3.93
CA VAL A 221 7.09 4.49 2.45
C VAL A 221 6.15 5.54 1.89
N ASP A 222 4.89 5.54 2.33
CA ASP A 222 3.89 6.48 1.84
C ASP A 222 4.18 7.91 2.30
N ALA A 223 4.53 8.09 3.57
CA ALA A 223 4.85 9.40 4.13
C ALA A 223 6.08 10.04 3.44
N VAL A 224 7.14 9.27 3.22
CA VAL A 224 8.33 9.74 2.48
C VAL A 224 7.96 10.06 1.04
N GLY A 225 7.17 9.21 0.38
CA GLY A 225 6.65 9.47 -0.97
C GLY A 225 5.96 10.83 -1.06
N GLY A 226 5.03 11.14 -0.13
CA GLY A 226 4.34 12.42 -0.09
C GLY A 226 5.25 13.62 0.18
N LEU A 227 6.25 13.48 1.06
CA LEU A 227 7.23 14.54 1.30
C LEU A 227 8.09 14.82 0.06
N LEU A 228 8.48 13.77 -0.67
CA LEU A 228 9.23 13.91 -1.91
C LEU A 228 8.39 14.61 -3.00
N THR A 229 7.09 14.32 -3.09
CA THR A 229 6.24 15.03 -4.06
C THR A 229 6.16 16.52 -3.78
N ILE A 230 6.03 16.95 -2.51
CA ILE A 230 6.04 18.37 -2.16
C ILE A 230 7.36 19.03 -2.56
N LYS A 231 8.50 18.36 -2.30
CA LYS A 231 9.82 18.89 -2.65
C LYS A 231 9.96 19.07 -4.16
N TYR A 232 9.81 18.03 -4.93
CA TYR A 232 10.14 18.05 -6.36
C TYR A 232 9.04 18.64 -7.25
N MET A 233 7.77 18.59 -6.87
CA MET A 233 6.72 19.28 -7.62
C MET A 233 6.76 20.81 -7.44
N LYS A 234 7.30 21.35 -6.32
CA LYS A 234 7.56 22.77 -6.18
C LYS A 234 8.72 23.25 -7.04
N GLU A 235 9.79 22.47 -7.14
CA GLU A 235 10.98 22.84 -7.94
C GLU A 235 10.65 22.94 -9.44
N VAL A 236 9.72 22.12 -9.95
CA VAL A 236 9.30 22.17 -11.37
C VAL A 236 8.35 23.34 -11.65
N GLN A 237 7.73 23.95 -10.60
CA GLN A 237 6.85 25.12 -10.74
C GLN A 237 7.58 26.46 -10.61
N GLN A 238 8.90 26.52 -10.40
CA GLN A 238 9.69 27.77 -10.32
C GLN A 238 10.67 27.93 -11.49
N PRO A 239 11.03 29.14 -11.87
CA PRO A 239 10.28 30.28 -12.43
C PRO A 239 10.58 30.48 -13.92
N GLY A 240 9.62 30.32 -14.76
CA GLY A 240 9.68 30.62 -16.20
C GLY A 240 8.29 30.69 -16.86
N ASP A 241 7.28 30.11 -16.22
CA ASP A 241 5.98 29.90 -16.86
C ASP A 241 4.95 31.04 -16.67
N GLU A 242 5.24 32.06 -15.84
CA GLU A 242 4.32 33.19 -15.71
C GLU A 242 4.34 34.18 -16.89
N ASN A 243 5.35 34.11 -17.76
CA ASN A 243 5.48 35.05 -18.89
C ASN A 243 4.99 34.53 -20.24
N ASN A 244 4.50 33.29 -20.35
CA ASN A 244 4.05 32.74 -21.63
C ASN A 244 2.52 32.70 -21.84
N PHE A 245 1.72 33.25 -20.93
CA PHE A 245 0.27 33.33 -21.08
C PHE A 245 -0.25 34.73 -21.46
N LEU A 246 0.65 35.68 -21.78
CA LEU A 246 0.31 37.03 -22.26
C LEU A 246 1.01 37.36 -23.59
N GLN A 247 0.92 36.47 -24.58
CA GLN A 247 1.15 36.84 -25.97
C GLN A 247 0.08 36.19 -26.86
#